data_b41116de5da6f20a7346290566a5a8e6
#
_entry.id   b41116de5da6f20a7346290566a5a8e6
#
_cell.length_a   1.000
_cell.length_b   1.000
_cell.length_c   1.000
_cell.angle_alpha   90.00
_cell.angle_beta   90.00
_cell.angle_gamma   90.00
#
_symmetry.space_group_name_H-M   'P 1'
#
loop_
_entity.id
_entity.type
_entity.pdbx_description
1 polymer ?
#
loop_
_entity_poly.entity_id
_entity_poly.type
_entity_poly.pdbx_seq_one_letter_code
_entity_poly.pdbx_strand_id
1 'polypeptide(L)'
;DLKFAFETDAHLAQSYGAIKAAIHTSNFIFIPDEWFDQENLSVYTKFMGSERKIYTKHHDELGFNTLFSLDEKVEEKLPENTVVYPQSSPLLALSGHLSGDALLVDFTATSFNVLFIKDKKITFQNHYEAENAEEFNYFLLLIIEQLGLTESVPVYLQGIINEDDEYYSTLLKYFNNLYFFFPAGKQNSELLADMPKHYFSGLLALDLCE
;
A
#
# COMPACT_ATOMS: atom_id res chain seq x y z
N ASP A 1 4.15 18.06 -9.69
CA ASP A 1 4.45 17.40 -10.96
C ASP A 1 5.75 16.60 -10.80
N LEU A 2 5.75 15.29 -11.14
CA LEU A 2 6.89 14.38 -10.98
C LEU A 2 8.12 14.89 -11.78
N LYS A 3 7.93 15.45 -12.96
CA LYS A 3 9.01 16.04 -13.76
C LYS A 3 9.69 17.18 -13.01
N PHE A 4 8.92 18.07 -12.41
CA PHE A 4 9.45 19.17 -11.62
C PHE A 4 10.24 18.67 -10.40
N ALA A 5 9.77 17.62 -9.72
CA ALA A 5 10.49 17.02 -8.61
C ALA A 5 11.86 16.49 -9.05
N PHE A 6 11.96 15.74 -10.15
CA PHE A 6 13.25 15.26 -10.69
C PHE A 6 14.20 16.37 -11.17
N GLU A 7 13.66 17.51 -11.61
CA GLU A 7 14.46 18.65 -12.06
C GLU A 7 14.96 19.52 -10.89
N THR A 8 14.26 19.55 -9.77
CA THR A 8 14.53 20.49 -8.66
C THR A 8 15.11 19.85 -7.40
N ASP A 9 14.86 18.56 -7.18
CA ASP A 9 15.38 17.83 -6.03
C ASP A 9 16.72 17.19 -6.37
N ALA A 10 17.78 17.66 -5.66
CA ALA A 10 19.15 17.19 -5.90
C ALA A 10 19.34 15.69 -5.59
N HIS A 11 18.52 15.10 -4.70
CA HIS A 11 18.57 13.67 -4.39
C HIS A 11 17.90 12.85 -5.50
N LEU A 12 16.76 13.29 -6.00
CA LEU A 12 16.07 12.60 -7.10
C LEU A 12 16.84 12.68 -8.42
N ALA A 13 17.64 13.73 -8.61
CA ALA A 13 18.48 13.93 -9.81
C ALA A 13 19.78 13.10 -9.83
N GLN A 14 20.11 12.41 -8.73
CA GLN A 14 21.34 11.61 -8.65
C GLN A 14 21.18 10.26 -9.34
N SER A 15 22.32 9.69 -9.75
CA SER A 15 22.41 8.32 -10.25
C SER A 15 22.53 7.35 -9.08
N TYR A 16 21.63 6.38 -9.02
CA TYR A 16 21.62 5.31 -8.02
C TYR A 16 21.85 3.95 -8.67
N GLY A 17 22.52 3.04 -7.94
CA GLY A 17 22.73 1.67 -8.41
C GLY A 17 21.44 0.85 -8.50
N ALA A 18 20.48 1.15 -7.64
CA ALA A 18 19.15 0.54 -7.64
C ALA A 18 18.12 1.56 -7.18
N ILE A 19 16.95 1.56 -7.83
CA ILE A 19 15.82 2.42 -7.50
C ILE A 19 14.59 1.53 -7.34
N LYS A 20 13.87 1.68 -6.22
CA LYS A 20 12.56 1.07 -6.01
C LYS A 20 11.51 2.17 -5.94
N ALA A 21 10.41 2.00 -6.63
CA ALA A 21 9.30 2.96 -6.63
C ALA A 21 7.97 2.25 -6.37
N ALA A 22 7.25 2.66 -5.32
CA ALA A 22 5.86 2.28 -5.13
C ALA A 22 4.98 3.31 -5.82
N ILE A 23 4.17 2.85 -6.77
CA ILE A 23 3.33 3.71 -7.60
C ILE A 23 1.86 3.50 -7.23
N HIS A 24 1.18 4.62 -6.98
CA HIS A 24 -0.26 4.60 -6.82
C HIS A 24 -0.91 4.27 -8.16
N THR A 25 -1.68 3.18 -8.20
CA THR A 25 -2.47 2.77 -9.35
C THR A 25 -3.74 2.07 -8.86
N SER A 26 -4.89 2.44 -9.43
CA SER A 26 -6.14 1.71 -9.25
C SER A 26 -6.24 0.48 -10.16
N ASN A 27 -5.29 0.34 -11.09
CA ASN A 27 -5.26 -0.71 -12.11
C ASN A 27 -4.38 -1.86 -11.64
N PHE A 28 -4.88 -2.64 -10.71
CA PHE A 28 -4.20 -3.85 -10.23
C PHE A 28 -5.20 -4.97 -9.93
N ILE A 29 -4.74 -6.20 -10.00
CA ILE A 29 -5.48 -7.42 -9.60
C ILE A 29 -4.54 -8.38 -8.91
N PHE A 30 -5.10 -9.21 -8.01
CA PHE A 30 -4.41 -10.33 -7.38
C PHE A 30 -4.85 -11.64 -8.01
N ILE A 31 -3.89 -12.48 -8.35
CA ILE A 31 -4.14 -13.78 -8.97
C ILE A 31 -3.44 -14.85 -8.14
N PRO A 32 -4.17 -15.81 -7.55
CA PRO A 32 -3.57 -16.97 -6.89
C PRO A 32 -2.59 -17.70 -7.82
N ASP A 33 -1.51 -18.24 -7.25
CA ASP A 33 -0.46 -18.91 -8.03
C ASP A 33 -1.00 -20.07 -8.88
N GLU A 34 -1.97 -20.80 -8.36
CA GLU A 34 -2.62 -21.92 -9.07
C GLU A 34 -3.35 -21.51 -10.37
N TRP A 35 -3.70 -20.21 -10.50
CA TRP A 35 -4.41 -19.67 -11.67
C TRP A 35 -3.56 -18.68 -12.46
N PHE A 36 -2.32 -18.47 -12.06
CA PHE A 36 -1.44 -17.53 -12.73
C PHE A 36 -0.73 -18.18 -13.92
N ASP A 37 -0.89 -17.59 -15.09
CA ASP A 37 -0.22 -17.99 -16.34
C ASP A 37 0.61 -16.82 -16.87
N GLN A 38 1.93 -16.90 -16.65
CA GLN A 38 2.88 -15.89 -17.08
C GLN A 38 3.01 -15.77 -18.60
N GLU A 39 2.74 -16.87 -19.34
CA GLU A 39 2.84 -16.86 -20.80
C GLU A 39 1.61 -16.21 -21.46
N ASN A 40 0.52 -16.08 -20.71
CA ASN A 40 -0.76 -15.59 -21.24
C ASN A 40 -1.34 -14.42 -20.44
N LEU A 41 -0.54 -13.40 -20.16
CA LEU A 41 -0.95 -12.21 -19.38
C LEU A 41 -2.15 -11.48 -19.99
N SER A 42 -2.36 -11.62 -21.32
CA SER A 42 -3.49 -10.98 -22.02
C SER A 42 -4.87 -11.43 -21.52
N VAL A 43 -4.96 -12.62 -20.91
CA VAL A 43 -6.22 -13.10 -20.30
C VAL A 43 -6.68 -12.22 -19.16
N TYR A 44 -5.73 -11.60 -18.44
CA TYR A 44 -6.01 -10.78 -17.26
C TYR A 44 -6.26 -9.31 -17.59
N THR A 45 -5.80 -8.82 -18.75
CA THR A 45 -5.94 -7.40 -19.14
C THR A 45 -7.40 -6.96 -19.23
N LYS A 46 -8.31 -7.86 -19.59
CA LYS A 46 -9.75 -7.59 -19.63
C LYS A 46 -10.34 -7.21 -18.27
N PHE A 47 -9.72 -7.66 -17.17
CA PHE A 47 -10.16 -7.32 -15.81
C PHE A 47 -9.53 -6.01 -15.32
N MET A 48 -8.47 -5.55 -15.98
CA MET A 48 -7.77 -4.32 -15.64
C MET A 48 -8.25 -3.12 -16.46
N GLY A 49 -9.10 -3.35 -17.50
CA GLY A 49 -9.63 -2.27 -18.34
C GLY A 49 -8.55 -1.48 -19.11
N SER A 50 -7.38 -2.07 -19.32
CA SER A 50 -6.22 -1.40 -19.88
C SER A 50 -5.47 -2.29 -20.88
N GLU A 51 -5.09 -1.72 -22.03
CA GLU A 51 -4.16 -2.33 -23.00
C GLU A 51 -2.69 -1.96 -22.71
N ARG A 52 -2.42 -1.35 -21.54
CA ARG A 52 -1.09 -0.89 -21.14
C ARG A 52 -0.16 -2.07 -20.81
N LYS A 53 1.12 -1.78 -20.73
CA LYS A 53 2.12 -2.73 -20.25
C LYS A 53 1.74 -3.26 -18.87
N ILE A 54 1.76 -4.58 -18.73
CA ILE A 54 1.48 -5.26 -17.47
C ILE A 54 2.80 -5.53 -16.75
N TYR A 55 2.83 -5.13 -15.52
CA TYR A 55 3.87 -5.47 -14.56
C TYR A 55 3.36 -6.60 -13.66
N THR A 56 4.25 -7.49 -13.26
CA THR A 56 3.93 -8.61 -12.39
C THR A 56 4.86 -8.60 -11.19
N LYS A 57 4.28 -8.80 -10.01
CA LYS A 57 5.02 -9.06 -8.77
C LYS A 57 4.50 -10.33 -8.12
N HIS A 58 5.39 -11.28 -7.93
CA HIS A 58 5.11 -12.51 -7.20
C HIS A 58 5.31 -12.27 -5.70
N HIS A 59 4.44 -12.87 -4.88
CA HIS A 59 4.49 -12.83 -3.42
C HIS A 59 4.57 -14.27 -2.90
N ASP A 60 5.79 -14.82 -2.89
CA ASP A 60 6.07 -16.23 -2.57
C ASP A 60 5.41 -16.69 -1.27
N GLU A 61 5.58 -15.92 -0.19
CA GLU A 61 5.03 -16.28 1.12
C GLU A 61 3.50 -16.19 1.20
N LEU A 62 2.88 -15.45 0.27
CA LEU A 62 1.45 -15.19 0.26
C LEU A 62 0.69 -16.05 -0.76
N GLY A 63 1.40 -16.70 -1.70
CA GLY A 63 0.84 -17.61 -2.69
C GLY A 63 0.01 -16.94 -3.77
N PHE A 64 0.36 -15.71 -4.18
CA PHE A 64 -0.30 -15.02 -5.27
C PHE A 64 0.61 -14.04 -6.02
N ASN A 65 0.16 -13.62 -7.20
CA ASN A 65 0.79 -12.60 -8.01
C ASN A 65 -0.05 -11.33 -8.04
N THR A 66 0.59 -10.17 -7.96
CA THR A 66 -0.03 -8.89 -8.28
C THR A 66 0.29 -8.52 -9.71
N LEU A 67 -0.74 -8.31 -10.53
CA LEU A 67 -0.63 -7.71 -11.85
C LEU A 67 -1.10 -6.27 -11.78
N PHE A 68 -0.34 -5.35 -12.38
CA PHE A 68 -0.70 -3.93 -12.37
C PHE A 68 -0.18 -3.23 -13.63
N SER A 69 -0.77 -2.09 -13.93
CA SER A 69 -0.30 -1.21 -15.00
C SER A 69 -0.11 0.21 -14.48
N LEU A 70 0.77 0.95 -15.13
CA LEU A 70 1.05 2.34 -14.80
C LEU A 70 0.39 3.28 -15.79
N ASP A 71 0.23 4.53 -15.38
CA ASP A 71 -0.04 5.62 -16.31
C ASP A 71 1.22 5.86 -17.17
N GLU A 72 1.05 6.00 -18.49
CA GLU A 72 2.14 6.20 -19.44
C GLU A 72 3.01 7.41 -19.07
N LYS A 73 2.38 8.50 -18.61
CA LYS A 73 3.10 9.70 -18.17
C LYS A 73 3.96 9.48 -16.93
N VAL A 74 3.63 8.52 -16.09
CA VAL A 74 4.44 8.11 -14.94
C VAL A 74 5.58 7.21 -15.42
N GLU A 75 5.26 6.20 -16.25
CA GLU A 75 6.24 5.25 -16.78
C GLU A 75 7.38 5.94 -17.53
N GLU A 76 7.08 6.89 -18.42
CA GLU A 76 8.06 7.66 -19.19
C GLU A 76 9.03 8.50 -18.34
N LYS A 77 8.66 8.80 -17.09
CA LYS A 77 9.46 9.66 -16.20
C LYS A 77 10.31 8.88 -15.20
N LEU A 78 10.10 7.58 -15.10
CA LEU A 78 10.88 6.75 -14.19
C LEU A 78 12.26 6.46 -14.80
N PRO A 79 13.35 6.51 -14.01
CA PRO A 79 14.66 6.05 -14.44
C PRO A 79 14.63 4.61 -14.96
N GLU A 80 15.42 4.29 -15.99
CA GLU A 80 15.41 2.97 -16.66
C GLU A 80 15.66 1.78 -15.73
N ASN A 81 16.43 1.98 -14.65
CA ASN A 81 16.76 0.95 -13.68
C ASN A 81 15.80 0.88 -12.49
N THR A 82 14.62 1.49 -12.60
CA THR A 82 13.62 1.49 -11.53
C THR A 82 12.86 0.16 -11.47
N VAL A 83 12.91 -0.49 -10.31
CA VAL A 83 12.02 -1.60 -9.99
C VAL A 83 10.71 -1.03 -9.45
N VAL A 84 9.63 -1.31 -10.17
CA VAL A 84 8.32 -0.72 -9.87
C VAL A 84 7.45 -1.69 -9.09
N TYR A 85 6.76 -1.18 -8.10
CA TYR A 85 5.79 -1.88 -7.27
C TYR A 85 4.46 -1.14 -7.25
N PRO A 86 3.31 -1.82 -7.16
CA PRO A 86 2.06 -1.17 -6.80
C PRO A 86 2.14 -0.71 -5.34
N GLN A 87 1.40 0.32 -4.99
CA GLN A 87 1.38 0.89 -3.62
C GLN A 87 1.00 -0.14 -2.55
N SER A 88 0.26 -1.19 -2.91
CA SER A 88 -0.07 -2.28 -2.00
C SER A 88 1.13 -3.15 -1.60
N SER A 89 2.21 -3.22 -2.40
CA SER A 89 3.35 -4.11 -2.12
C SER A 89 4.04 -3.81 -0.79
N PRO A 90 4.36 -2.56 -0.42
CA PRO A 90 4.89 -2.26 0.91
C PRO A 90 3.97 -2.71 2.04
N LEU A 91 2.66 -2.54 1.87
CA LEU A 91 1.66 -2.96 2.84
C LEU A 91 1.63 -4.49 3.00
N LEU A 92 1.70 -5.21 1.87
CA LEU A 92 1.81 -6.67 1.83
C LEU A 92 3.08 -7.17 2.51
N ALA A 93 4.23 -6.54 2.24
CA ALA A 93 5.49 -6.88 2.88
C ALA A 93 5.47 -6.68 4.40
N LEU A 94 4.78 -5.64 4.88
CA LEU A 94 4.61 -5.38 6.32
C LEU A 94 3.71 -6.40 7.00
N SER A 95 2.79 -7.03 6.28
CA SER A 95 1.85 -8.01 6.84
C SER A 95 2.54 -9.20 7.50
N GLY A 96 3.70 -9.62 6.99
CA GLY A 96 4.52 -10.68 7.56
C GLY A 96 5.05 -10.38 8.99
N HIS A 97 5.06 -9.11 9.40
CA HIS A 97 5.50 -8.69 10.73
C HIS A 97 4.37 -8.63 11.76
N LEU A 98 3.13 -8.85 11.34
CA LEU A 98 1.97 -8.85 12.23
C LEU A 98 1.66 -10.27 12.72
N SER A 99 1.30 -10.38 13.99
CA SER A 99 0.91 -11.65 14.62
C SER A 99 -0.59 -11.66 14.90
N GLY A 100 -1.27 -12.71 14.44
CA GLY A 100 -2.70 -12.88 14.64
C GLY A 100 -3.55 -12.13 13.62
N ASP A 101 -4.86 -12.07 13.88
CA ASP A 101 -5.81 -11.34 13.07
C ASP A 101 -5.60 -9.84 13.26
N ALA A 102 -5.50 -9.08 12.18
CA ALA A 102 -5.21 -7.66 12.24
C ALA A 102 -5.72 -6.92 11.00
N LEU A 103 -6.18 -5.70 11.20
CA LEU A 103 -6.47 -4.74 10.14
C LEU A 103 -5.28 -3.78 10.03
N LEU A 104 -4.72 -3.61 8.86
CA LEU A 104 -3.69 -2.61 8.57
C LEU A 104 -4.26 -1.57 7.61
N VAL A 105 -4.17 -0.30 7.99
CA VAL A 105 -4.67 0.84 7.20
C VAL A 105 -3.54 1.80 6.92
N ASP A 106 -3.32 2.09 5.65
CA ASP A 106 -2.28 2.99 5.16
C ASP A 106 -2.92 4.23 4.52
N PHE A 107 -2.70 5.39 5.14
CA PHE A 107 -3.33 6.64 4.72
C PHE A 107 -2.41 7.46 3.82
N THR A 108 -2.98 7.98 2.75
CA THR A 108 -2.40 9.05 1.95
C THR A 108 -3.22 10.34 2.12
N ALA A 109 -2.91 11.37 1.35
CA ALA A 109 -3.63 12.64 1.47
C ALA A 109 -5.13 12.55 1.10
N THR A 110 -5.50 11.67 0.15
CA THR A 110 -6.87 11.59 -0.42
C THR A 110 -7.36 10.15 -0.57
N SER A 111 -6.63 9.18 -0.03
CA SER A 111 -6.97 7.78 -0.17
C SER A 111 -6.43 6.96 0.99
N PHE A 112 -6.90 5.74 1.10
CA PHE A 112 -6.36 4.77 2.03
C PHE A 112 -6.37 3.35 1.46
N ASN A 113 -5.36 2.58 1.82
CA ASN A 113 -5.30 1.15 1.56
C ASN A 113 -5.69 0.38 2.81
N VAL A 114 -6.39 -0.70 2.64
CA VAL A 114 -6.77 -1.61 3.73
C VAL A 114 -6.30 -3.01 3.42
N LEU A 115 -5.70 -3.64 4.41
CA LEU A 115 -5.29 -5.03 4.40
C LEU A 115 -5.84 -5.72 5.64
N PHE A 116 -6.53 -6.84 5.48
CA PHE A 116 -6.98 -7.66 6.60
C PHE A 116 -6.30 -9.02 6.57
N ILE A 117 -5.66 -9.35 7.68
CA ILE A 117 -5.00 -10.63 7.92
C ILE A 117 -5.88 -11.43 8.87
N LYS A 118 -6.16 -12.67 8.50
CA LYS A 118 -6.86 -13.64 9.33
C LYS A 118 -6.17 -14.99 9.22
N ASP A 119 -5.91 -15.63 10.35
CA ASP A 119 -5.22 -16.93 10.39
C ASP A 119 -3.89 -16.92 9.62
N LYS A 120 -3.12 -15.83 9.71
CA LYS A 120 -1.86 -15.59 8.99
C LYS A 120 -2.00 -15.51 7.46
N LYS A 121 -3.19 -15.35 6.95
CA LYS A 121 -3.46 -15.19 5.52
C LYS A 121 -4.08 -13.83 5.25
N ILE A 122 -3.71 -13.25 4.13
CA ILE A 122 -4.40 -12.06 3.62
C ILE A 122 -5.75 -12.50 3.09
N THR A 123 -6.81 -12.03 3.71
CA THR A 123 -8.19 -12.35 3.34
C THR A 123 -8.88 -11.20 2.64
N PHE A 124 -8.34 -9.99 2.77
CA PHE A 124 -8.86 -8.80 2.12
C PHE A 124 -7.75 -7.79 1.89
N GLN A 125 -7.74 -7.18 0.71
CA GLN A 125 -6.96 -6.00 0.39
C GLN A 125 -7.74 -5.16 -0.61
N ASN A 126 -7.84 -3.86 -0.34
CA ASN A 126 -8.45 -2.92 -1.27
C ASN A 126 -7.89 -1.51 -1.08
N HIS A 127 -8.15 -0.68 -2.07
CA HIS A 127 -7.82 0.73 -2.10
C HIS A 127 -9.09 1.55 -2.27
N TYR A 128 -9.19 2.65 -1.52
CA TYR A 128 -10.33 3.55 -1.54
C TYR A 128 -9.84 4.99 -1.63
N GLU A 129 -10.51 5.78 -2.45
CA GLU A 129 -10.40 7.23 -2.44
C GLU A 129 -11.42 7.78 -1.43
N ALA A 130 -10.97 8.67 -0.55
CA ALA A 130 -11.82 9.33 0.42
C ALA A 130 -11.28 10.74 0.68
N GLU A 131 -12.06 11.74 0.33
CA GLU A 131 -11.68 13.15 0.46
C GLU A 131 -11.96 13.71 1.87
N ASN A 132 -12.77 13.02 2.66
CA ASN A 132 -13.19 13.45 3.99
C ASN A 132 -13.53 12.27 4.91
N ALA A 133 -13.73 12.56 6.19
CA ALA A 133 -14.01 11.55 7.21
C ALA A 133 -15.39 10.87 7.04
N GLU A 134 -16.36 11.51 6.38
CA GLU A 134 -17.68 10.90 6.13
C GLU A 134 -17.58 9.81 5.08
N GLU A 135 -16.85 10.05 3.99
CA GLU A 135 -16.58 9.05 2.95
C GLU A 135 -15.74 7.90 3.51
N PHE A 136 -14.70 8.21 4.29
CA PHE A 136 -13.93 7.20 5.00
C PHE A 136 -14.83 6.32 5.89
N ASN A 137 -15.70 6.95 6.69
CA ASN A 137 -16.63 6.24 7.57
C ASN A 137 -17.58 5.32 6.78
N TYR A 138 -18.05 5.77 5.62
CA TYR A 138 -18.87 4.94 4.74
C TYR A 138 -18.13 3.67 4.31
N PHE A 139 -16.92 3.78 3.78
CA PHE A 139 -16.13 2.63 3.37
C PHE A 139 -15.73 1.75 4.56
N LEU A 140 -15.39 2.35 5.70
CA LEU A 140 -15.05 1.62 6.91
C LEU A 140 -16.20 0.73 7.38
N LEU A 141 -17.42 1.23 7.36
CA LEU A 141 -18.61 0.45 7.72
C LEU A 141 -18.83 -0.71 6.75
N LEU A 142 -18.65 -0.51 5.45
CA LEU A 142 -18.72 -1.59 4.46
C LEU A 142 -17.67 -2.68 4.74
N ILE A 143 -16.45 -2.28 5.06
CA ILE A 143 -15.36 -3.21 5.39
C ILE A 143 -15.67 -4.00 6.66
N ILE A 144 -16.14 -3.32 7.73
CA ILE A 144 -16.53 -3.95 8.99
C ILE A 144 -17.61 -4.99 8.74
N GLU A 145 -18.66 -4.64 7.98
CA GLU A 145 -19.76 -5.55 7.67
C GLU A 145 -19.32 -6.74 6.83
N GLN A 146 -18.58 -6.46 5.74
CA GLN A 146 -18.11 -7.49 4.80
C GLN A 146 -17.21 -8.53 5.47
N LEU A 147 -16.31 -8.08 6.35
CA LEU A 147 -15.31 -8.94 7.01
C LEU A 147 -15.77 -9.48 8.37
N GLY A 148 -16.91 -8.99 8.89
CA GLY A 148 -17.40 -9.35 10.21
C GLY A 148 -16.46 -8.91 11.33
N LEU A 149 -15.85 -7.71 11.20
CA LEU A 149 -14.88 -7.21 12.16
C LEU A 149 -15.58 -6.84 13.47
N THR A 150 -14.90 -7.13 14.58
CA THR A 150 -15.35 -6.75 15.92
C THR A 150 -14.46 -5.63 16.48
N GLU A 151 -14.95 -4.94 17.50
CA GLU A 151 -14.23 -3.88 18.19
C GLU A 151 -12.88 -4.32 18.81
N SER A 152 -12.69 -5.61 18.99
CA SER A 152 -11.47 -6.20 19.56
C SER A 152 -10.35 -6.42 18.55
N VAL A 153 -10.64 -6.35 17.24
CA VAL A 153 -9.62 -6.51 16.20
C VAL A 153 -8.58 -5.40 16.32
N PRO A 154 -7.29 -5.71 16.43
CA PRO A 154 -6.24 -4.70 16.45
C PRO A 154 -6.13 -4.04 15.07
N VAL A 155 -6.08 -2.71 15.07
CA VAL A 155 -5.93 -1.89 13.86
C VAL A 155 -4.57 -1.21 13.89
N TYR A 156 -3.77 -1.47 12.89
CA TYR A 156 -2.46 -0.84 12.71
C TYR A 156 -2.55 0.26 11.67
N LEU A 157 -2.08 1.44 12.02
CA LEU A 157 -2.20 2.66 11.25
C LEU A 157 -0.83 3.14 10.78
N GLN A 158 -0.72 3.49 9.53
CA GLN A 158 0.48 4.11 8.96
C GLN A 158 0.11 5.17 7.90
N GLY A 159 1.12 5.88 7.40
CA GLY A 159 0.92 6.97 6.45
C GLY A 159 0.48 8.27 7.13
N ILE A 160 -0.22 9.13 6.41
CA ILE A 160 -0.58 10.47 6.83
C ILE A 160 -1.83 10.43 7.72
N ILE A 161 -1.63 10.14 9.00
CA ILE A 161 -2.69 10.12 10.03
C ILE A 161 -2.13 10.43 11.39
N ASN A 162 -2.86 11.15 12.23
CA ASN A 162 -2.52 11.50 13.62
C ASN A 162 -3.69 11.23 14.56
N GLU A 163 -3.43 11.23 15.88
CA GLU A 163 -4.46 11.03 16.90
C GLU A 163 -5.54 12.12 16.93
N ASP A 164 -5.23 13.32 16.47
CA ASP A 164 -6.15 14.47 16.39
C ASP A 164 -6.93 14.54 15.08
N ASP A 165 -6.68 13.62 14.13
CA ASP A 165 -7.37 13.57 12.85
C ASP A 165 -8.81 13.04 12.99
N GLU A 166 -9.70 13.53 12.13
CA GLU A 166 -11.09 13.04 12.05
C GLU A 166 -11.16 11.56 11.63
N TYR A 167 -10.22 11.08 10.81
CA TYR A 167 -10.10 9.66 10.44
C TYR A 167 -9.78 8.79 11.65
N TYR A 168 -8.84 9.22 12.49
CA TYR A 168 -8.49 8.52 13.72
C TYR A 168 -9.69 8.49 14.70
N SER A 169 -10.34 9.63 14.90
CA SER A 169 -11.55 9.73 15.72
C SER A 169 -12.69 8.85 15.19
N THR A 170 -12.77 8.64 13.88
CA THR A 170 -13.76 7.76 13.25
C THR A 170 -13.43 6.28 13.53
N LEU A 171 -12.17 5.88 13.46
CA LEU A 171 -11.75 4.52 13.82
C LEU A 171 -12.04 4.18 15.28
N LEU A 172 -11.85 5.13 16.21
CA LEU A 172 -12.15 4.96 17.65
C LEU A 172 -13.63 4.69 17.94
N LYS A 173 -14.55 4.99 17.02
CA LYS A 173 -15.98 4.65 17.19
C LYS A 173 -16.22 3.14 17.07
N TYR A 174 -15.35 2.41 16.39
CA TYR A 174 -15.56 1.01 16.03
C TYR A 174 -14.50 0.06 16.58
N PHE A 175 -13.32 0.54 16.95
CA PHE A 175 -12.20 -0.29 17.40
C PHE A 175 -11.60 0.22 18.70
N ASN A 176 -11.32 -0.70 19.60
CA ASN A 176 -10.71 -0.40 20.90
C ASN A 176 -9.18 -0.37 20.87
N ASN A 177 -8.57 -0.98 19.85
CA ASN A 177 -7.14 -1.23 19.79
C ASN A 177 -6.54 -0.62 18.50
N LEU A 178 -6.15 0.66 18.58
CA LEU A 178 -5.46 1.35 17.49
C LEU A 178 -3.96 1.49 17.81
N TYR A 179 -3.10 1.17 16.86
CA TYR A 179 -1.65 1.24 17.01
C TYR A 179 -1.02 1.90 15.79
N PHE A 180 -0.13 2.85 15.99
CA PHE A 180 0.70 3.31 14.88
C PHE A 180 1.77 2.28 14.57
N PHE A 181 1.88 1.93 13.29
CA PHE A 181 2.77 0.89 12.82
C PHE A 181 4.05 1.47 12.23
N PHE A 182 5.17 0.96 12.70
CA PHE A 182 6.49 1.29 12.19
C PHE A 182 7.33 0.01 12.07
N PRO A 183 7.99 -0.24 10.91
CA PRO A 183 8.77 -1.47 10.71
C PRO A 183 9.91 -1.61 11.74
N ALA A 184 9.99 -2.76 12.39
CA ALA A 184 11.04 -3.06 13.35
C ALA A 184 12.43 -3.00 12.68
N GLY A 185 13.41 -2.47 13.40
CA GLY A 185 14.81 -2.37 12.91
C GLY A 185 15.06 -1.25 11.92
N LYS A 186 14.03 -0.50 11.50
CA LYS A 186 14.16 0.69 10.66
C LYS A 186 14.34 1.94 11.52
N GLN A 187 15.00 2.93 10.98
CA GLN A 187 15.20 4.24 11.61
C GLN A 187 14.85 5.35 10.63
N ASN A 188 14.16 6.36 11.10
CA ASN A 188 14.00 7.59 10.34
C ASN A 188 15.34 8.32 10.23
N SER A 189 15.51 9.05 9.13
CA SER A 189 16.58 10.03 9.02
C SER A 189 16.47 11.08 10.14
N GLU A 190 17.61 11.60 10.62
CA GLU A 190 17.64 12.72 11.56
C GLU A 190 16.90 13.96 11.00
N LEU A 191 16.90 14.13 9.68
CA LEU A 191 16.15 15.19 8.99
C LEU A 191 14.62 15.09 9.17
N LEU A 192 14.12 13.91 9.53
CA LEU A 192 12.69 13.62 9.71
C LEU A 192 12.34 13.42 11.20
N ALA A 193 13.23 13.80 12.12
CA ALA A 193 13.04 13.56 13.55
C ALA A 193 11.78 14.26 14.13
N ASP A 194 11.39 15.38 13.53
CA ASP A 194 10.20 16.14 13.93
C ASP A 194 8.87 15.57 13.37
N MET A 195 8.94 14.54 12.53
CA MET A 195 7.77 13.94 11.92
C MET A 195 7.43 12.59 12.56
N PRO A 196 6.13 12.22 12.64
CA PRO A 196 5.73 10.92 13.13
C PRO A 196 6.36 9.79 12.31
N LYS A 197 6.94 8.80 12.99
CA LYS A 197 7.67 7.71 12.34
C LYS A 197 6.80 6.90 11.36
N HIS A 198 5.53 6.68 11.70
CA HIS A 198 4.60 5.90 10.91
C HIS A 198 4.23 6.54 9.56
N TYR A 199 4.51 7.83 9.35
CA TYR A 199 4.31 8.51 8.06
C TYR A 199 5.12 7.87 6.94
N PHE A 200 6.30 7.34 7.26
CA PHE A 200 7.26 6.78 6.30
C PHE A 200 7.29 5.25 6.29
N SER A 201 6.38 4.59 7.00
CA SER A 201 6.38 3.13 7.12
C SER A 201 6.29 2.43 5.77
N GLY A 202 5.42 2.90 4.87
CA GLY A 202 5.31 2.38 3.52
C GLY A 202 6.58 2.58 2.68
N LEU A 203 7.23 3.74 2.80
CA LEU A 203 8.50 4.02 2.10
C LEU A 203 9.61 3.10 2.60
N LEU A 204 9.75 2.96 3.92
CA LEU A 204 10.76 2.10 4.53
C LEU A 204 10.50 0.59 4.25
N ALA A 205 9.24 0.22 4.05
CA ALA A 205 8.86 -1.14 3.71
C ALA A 205 9.21 -1.52 2.26
N LEU A 206 9.53 -0.56 1.38
CA LEU A 206 10.05 -0.87 0.03
C LEU A 206 11.34 -1.69 0.06
N ASP A 207 12.13 -1.58 1.12
CA ASP A 207 13.32 -2.43 1.29
C ASP A 207 12.95 -3.91 1.45
N LEU A 208 11.77 -4.19 1.99
CA LEU A 208 11.26 -5.54 2.23
C LEU A 208 10.61 -6.15 0.98
N CYS A 209 10.32 -5.33 -0.04
CA CYS A 209 9.77 -5.80 -1.30
C CYS A 209 10.88 -6.45 -2.16
N GLU A 210 10.65 -7.68 -2.63
CA GLU A 210 11.53 -8.44 -3.51
C GLU A 210 11.15 -8.31 -4.99
#